data_64077d3c4cff687cc5c44929124cdaa3
#
_entry.id   64077d3c4cff687cc5c44929124cdaa3
#
_cell.length_a   1.000
_cell.length_b   1.000
_cell.length_c   1.000
_cell.angle_alpha   90.00
_cell.angle_beta   90.00
_cell.angle_gamma   90.00
#
_symmetry.space_group_name_H-M   'P 1'
#
loop_
_entity.id
_entity.type
_entity.pdbx_description
1 polymer ?
#
loop_
_entity_poly.entity_id
_entity_poly.type
_entity_poly.pdbx_seq_one_letter_code
_entity_poly.pdbx_strand_id
1 'polypeptide(L)'
;MRVASIIINRPAKQLHKPLSYLLPEKFGDVKAGTRVLVPLGGSREEGIVIGYEELLEKPTFTLRSVIDILDSDPWFTREMMDTAQKISRYFLCSFGDALRLFTVHKTLKSYDAPKEEWLVVTPEFKIAQLSPKKRKQRELANYLIDVGGAPKSLLRAKGYSYMVIKQVGEEHGIHIEERFKDTKTSFTELLSGEETIPLTEAQQMVYEPIKQMMDLESYNTFLLHGVTGSGKTQIYLKAAARCIGKGKTAIILVPEIILTDQIVRRFVSTFGDEVVVFHSKLTISERNNNWERIRRKDSHIIIGARSAVFAPAEDIGLIVLDEEHDTSYKQEDMIRYNAKNVALWRGMAHNCPVILGSATPAITS
;
A
#
# COMPACT_ATOMS: atom_id res chain seq x y z
N MET A 1 10.90 -32.46 11.05
CA MET A 1 11.74 -31.65 10.10
C MET A 1 10.80 -30.78 9.31
N ARG A 2 10.87 -29.46 9.45
CA ARG A 2 9.93 -28.53 8.83
C ARG A 2 10.41 -28.20 7.41
N VAL A 3 9.56 -28.43 6.42
CA VAL A 3 9.84 -28.15 5.00
C VAL A 3 8.92 -27.04 4.55
N ALA A 4 9.53 -25.99 3.99
CA ALA A 4 8.80 -24.86 3.43
C ALA A 4 8.55 -25.09 1.93
N SER A 5 7.32 -24.88 1.51
CA SER A 5 6.92 -24.83 0.10
C SER A 5 7.10 -23.39 -0.39
N ILE A 6 8.00 -23.19 -1.37
CA ILE A 6 8.49 -21.86 -1.77
C ILE A 6 8.29 -21.64 -3.26
N ILE A 7 7.66 -20.53 -3.63
CA ILE A 7 7.62 -20.03 -5.01
C ILE A 7 8.84 -19.15 -5.25
N ILE A 8 9.62 -19.51 -6.27
CA ILE A 8 10.80 -18.73 -6.66
C ILE A 8 10.38 -17.49 -7.46
N ASN A 9 10.94 -16.37 -7.10
CA ASN A 9 10.66 -15.08 -7.76
C ASN A 9 11.48 -14.91 -9.07
N ARG A 10 11.48 -15.89 -9.93
CA ARG A 10 12.15 -15.84 -11.24
C ARG A 10 11.15 -16.08 -12.36
N PRO A 11 11.05 -15.19 -13.37
CA PRO A 11 10.21 -15.42 -14.54
C PRO A 11 10.83 -16.52 -15.42
N ALA A 12 10.52 -17.76 -15.11
CA ALA A 12 10.96 -18.90 -15.90
C ALA A 12 9.85 -19.95 -15.96
N LYS A 13 9.52 -20.42 -17.18
CA LYS A 13 8.45 -21.42 -17.40
C LYS A 13 8.61 -22.70 -16.58
N GLN A 14 9.82 -23.04 -16.19
CA GLN A 14 10.12 -24.25 -15.40
C GLN A 14 9.90 -24.07 -13.87
N LEU A 15 9.71 -22.84 -13.38
CA LEU A 15 9.57 -22.50 -11.95
C LEU A 15 8.13 -22.15 -11.57
N HIS A 16 7.14 -22.65 -12.30
CA HIS A 16 5.72 -22.39 -12.02
C HIS A 16 5.18 -23.14 -10.80
N LYS A 17 5.89 -24.20 -10.38
CA LYS A 17 5.51 -25.01 -9.21
C LYS A 17 6.32 -24.61 -7.99
N PRO A 18 5.72 -24.69 -6.79
CA PRO A 18 6.47 -24.52 -5.55
C PRO A 18 7.60 -25.55 -5.46
N LEU A 19 8.71 -25.13 -4.88
CA LEU A 19 9.85 -26.00 -4.56
C LEU A 19 9.92 -26.18 -3.05
N SER A 20 10.29 -27.38 -2.61
CA SER A 20 10.41 -27.72 -1.19
C SER A 20 11.83 -27.45 -0.69
N TYR A 21 11.95 -26.68 0.39
CA TYR A 21 13.20 -26.34 1.07
C TYR A 21 13.12 -26.64 2.54
N LEU A 22 14.24 -27.09 3.10
CA LEU A 22 14.37 -27.27 4.52
C LEU A 22 14.39 -25.89 5.22
N LEU A 23 13.56 -25.71 6.25
CA LEU A 23 13.60 -24.50 7.08
C LEU A 23 14.41 -24.81 8.35
N PRO A 24 15.61 -24.22 8.51
CA PRO A 24 16.42 -24.40 9.71
C PRO A 24 15.74 -23.86 10.96
N GLU A 25 15.86 -24.56 12.09
CA GLU A 25 15.26 -24.16 13.36
C GLU A 25 15.70 -22.79 13.86
N LYS A 26 16.90 -22.36 13.49
CA LYS A 26 17.43 -21.02 13.83
C LYS A 26 16.55 -19.86 13.38
N PHE A 27 15.69 -20.06 12.39
CA PHE A 27 14.79 -19.03 11.85
C PHE A 27 13.43 -18.96 12.58
N GLY A 28 13.18 -19.87 13.54
CA GLY A 28 11.97 -19.88 14.33
C GLY A 28 10.70 -20.13 13.51
N ASP A 29 9.63 -19.42 13.85
CA ASP A 29 8.34 -19.56 13.18
C ASP A 29 8.20 -18.55 12.04
N VAL A 30 8.64 -18.94 10.86
CA VAL A 30 8.48 -18.14 9.63
C VAL A 30 7.05 -18.30 9.13
N LYS A 31 6.33 -17.22 8.93
CA LYS A 31 4.94 -17.24 8.44
C LYS A 31 4.88 -17.37 6.92
N ALA A 32 3.80 -17.96 6.40
CA ALA A 32 3.51 -17.91 4.97
C ALA A 32 3.38 -16.45 4.51
N GLY A 33 3.84 -16.15 3.29
CA GLY A 33 3.93 -14.78 2.78
C GLY A 33 5.28 -14.10 3.01
N THR A 34 6.17 -14.69 3.82
CA THR A 34 7.52 -14.17 4.07
C THR A 34 8.43 -14.43 2.89
N ARG A 35 9.25 -13.45 2.53
CA ARG A 35 10.30 -13.59 1.51
C ARG A 35 11.54 -14.22 2.14
N VAL A 36 12.14 -15.11 1.40
CA VAL A 36 13.33 -15.87 1.84
C VAL A 36 14.37 -15.92 0.73
N LEU A 37 15.62 -16.10 1.11
CA LEU A 37 16.72 -16.37 0.20
C LEU A 37 16.97 -17.87 0.13
N VAL A 38 16.97 -18.45 -1.08
CA VAL A 38 17.14 -19.88 -1.28
C VAL A 38 18.19 -20.18 -2.36
N PRO A 39 18.87 -21.33 -2.29
CA PRO A 39 19.78 -21.75 -3.34
C PRO A 39 19.00 -22.38 -4.50
N LEU A 40 19.23 -21.91 -5.75
CA LEU A 40 18.68 -22.48 -6.96
C LEU A 40 19.79 -22.68 -8.01
N GLY A 41 20.10 -23.93 -8.34
CA GLY A 41 21.26 -24.21 -9.20
C GLY A 41 22.55 -23.72 -8.55
N GLY A 42 23.30 -22.88 -9.25
CA GLY A 42 24.52 -22.21 -8.76
C GLY A 42 24.29 -20.79 -8.21
N SER A 43 23.04 -20.29 -8.21
CA SER A 43 22.68 -18.93 -7.77
C SER A 43 21.91 -18.93 -6.44
N ARG A 44 21.79 -17.74 -5.85
CA ARG A 44 20.89 -17.47 -4.73
C ARG A 44 19.72 -16.68 -5.27
N GLU A 45 18.50 -17.13 -4.99
CA GLU A 45 17.28 -16.52 -5.50
C GLU A 45 16.33 -16.17 -4.37
N GLU A 46 15.55 -15.13 -4.56
CA GLU A 46 14.46 -14.81 -3.65
C GLU A 46 13.27 -15.74 -3.91
N GLY A 47 12.62 -16.16 -2.85
CA GLY A 47 11.40 -16.95 -2.89
C GLY A 47 10.38 -16.46 -1.88
N ILE A 48 9.15 -16.89 -2.04
CA ILE A 48 8.03 -16.59 -1.14
C ILE A 48 7.58 -17.89 -0.52
N VAL A 49 7.53 -17.96 0.81
CA VAL A 49 6.98 -19.08 1.55
C VAL A 49 5.47 -19.09 1.36
N ILE A 50 4.92 -20.14 0.80
CA ILE A 50 3.47 -20.28 0.57
C ILE A 50 2.79 -21.29 1.51
N GLY A 51 3.57 -22.10 2.20
CA GLY A 51 3.08 -23.11 3.12
C GLY A 51 4.19 -23.99 3.66
N TYR A 52 3.80 -24.97 4.46
CA TYR A 52 4.68 -25.92 5.12
C TYR A 52 4.18 -27.33 4.95
N GLU A 53 5.10 -28.27 4.91
CA GLU A 53 4.83 -29.69 4.94
C GLU A 53 5.63 -30.33 6.07
N GLU A 54 4.99 -31.11 6.91
CA GLU A 54 5.69 -31.95 7.88
C GLU A 54 6.03 -33.26 7.21
N LEU A 55 7.30 -33.48 6.96
CA LEU A 55 7.77 -34.77 6.47
C LEU A 55 7.87 -35.74 7.64
N LEU A 56 7.04 -36.77 7.61
CA LEU A 56 7.06 -37.88 8.58
C LEU A 56 8.30 -38.76 8.37
N GLU A 57 8.81 -38.86 7.15
CA GLU A 57 9.99 -39.64 6.77
C GLU A 57 11.03 -38.76 6.07
N LYS A 58 12.31 -39.15 6.17
CA LYS A 58 13.38 -38.48 5.41
C LYS A 58 13.17 -38.72 3.93
N PRO A 59 13.14 -37.64 3.09
CA PRO A 59 13.01 -37.84 1.66
C PRO A 59 14.22 -38.57 1.10
N THR A 60 14.01 -39.32 0.04
CA THR A 60 15.06 -40.07 -0.69
C THR A 60 16.04 -39.16 -1.42
N PHE A 61 15.75 -37.84 -1.51
CA PHE A 61 16.57 -36.82 -2.15
C PHE A 61 17.02 -35.77 -1.13
N THR A 62 18.13 -35.10 -1.39
CA THR A 62 18.68 -34.06 -0.53
C THR A 62 17.91 -32.78 -0.71
N LEU A 63 17.15 -32.37 0.34
CA LEU A 63 16.53 -31.05 0.39
C LEU A 63 17.59 -29.97 0.64
N ARG A 64 17.56 -28.91 -0.14
CA ARG A 64 18.37 -27.70 0.12
C ARG A 64 17.71 -26.86 1.21
N SER A 65 18.53 -26.18 2.00
CA SER A 65 18.03 -25.34 3.09
C SER A 65 17.82 -23.89 2.65
N VAL A 66 16.83 -23.22 3.25
CA VAL A 66 16.70 -21.75 3.22
C VAL A 66 18.00 -21.13 3.74
N ILE A 67 18.52 -20.14 3.02
CA ILE A 67 19.77 -19.45 3.35
C ILE A 67 19.50 -18.37 4.39
N ASP A 68 18.47 -17.54 4.15
CA ASP A 68 18.15 -16.38 4.97
C ASP A 68 16.68 -15.99 4.88
N ILE A 69 16.20 -15.20 5.85
CA ILE A 69 14.88 -14.58 5.89
C ILE A 69 15.05 -13.09 5.53
N LEU A 70 14.30 -12.62 4.55
CA LEU A 70 14.44 -11.26 4.02
C LEU A 70 13.53 -10.24 4.70
N ASP A 71 12.45 -10.71 5.34
CA ASP A 71 11.45 -9.84 5.97
C ASP A 71 11.27 -10.19 7.45
N SER A 72 11.12 -9.19 8.31
CA SER A 72 10.71 -9.39 9.72
C SER A 72 9.25 -9.83 9.82
N ASP A 73 8.40 -9.32 8.92
CA ASP A 73 6.97 -9.61 8.82
C ASP A 73 6.61 -10.07 7.40
N PRO A 74 5.57 -10.91 7.23
CA PRO A 74 5.18 -11.38 5.91
C PRO A 74 4.91 -10.23 4.93
N TRP A 75 5.50 -10.31 3.75
CA TRP A 75 5.23 -9.36 2.68
C TRP A 75 3.83 -9.53 2.09
N PHE A 76 3.38 -10.77 1.96
CA PHE A 76 2.06 -11.12 1.44
C PHE A 76 1.14 -11.55 2.57
N THR A 77 -0.02 -10.93 2.66
CA THR A 77 -1.08 -11.42 3.53
C THR A 77 -1.69 -12.69 2.97
N ARG A 78 -2.43 -13.43 3.80
CA ARG A 78 -3.17 -14.61 3.34
C ARG A 78 -4.18 -14.24 2.25
N GLU A 79 -4.88 -13.10 2.40
CA GLU A 79 -5.82 -12.62 1.39
C GLU A 79 -5.15 -12.40 0.03
N MET A 80 -3.98 -11.75 0.01
CA MET A 80 -3.22 -11.54 -1.24
C MET A 80 -2.84 -12.87 -1.90
N MET A 81 -2.40 -13.85 -1.12
CA MET A 81 -2.05 -15.18 -1.63
C MET A 81 -3.28 -15.91 -2.18
N ASP A 82 -4.40 -15.89 -1.45
CA ASP A 82 -5.65 -16.52 -1.88
C ASP A 82 -6.20 -15.84 -3.15
N THR A 83 -6.12 -14.51 -3.24
CA THR A 83 -6.50 -13.75 -4.44
C THR A 83 -5.57 -14.05 -5.61
N ALA A 84 -4.25 -14.12 -5.40
CA ALA A 84 -3.29 -14.53 -6.43
C ALA A 84 -3.56 -15.96 -6.92
N GLN A 85 -3.97 -16.87 -6.03
CA GLN A 85 -4.36 -18.23 -6.40
C GLN A 85 -5.63 -18.25 -7.28
N LYS A 86 -6.63 -17.40 -6.97
CA LYS A 86 -7.83 -17.23 -7.81
C LYS A 86 -7.47 -16.66 -9.18
N ILE A 87 -6.59 -15.62 -9.21
CA ILE A 87 -6.08 -15.03 -10.46
C ILE A 87 -5.40 -16.10 -11.31
N SER A 88 -4.48 -16.87 -10.73
CA SER A 88 -3.73 -17.93 -11.41
C SER A 88 -4.67 -18.93 -12.09
N ARG A 89 -5.68 -19.40 -11.37
CA ARG A 89 -6.65 -20.38 -11.88
C ARG A 89 -7.59 -19.80 -12.93
N TYR A 90 -8.10 -18.60 -12.69
CA TYR A 90 -9.13 -17.98 -13.55
C TYR A 90 -8.53 -17.44 -14.86
N PHE A 91 -7.37 -16.79 -14.78
CA PHE A 91 -6.70 -16.19 -15.95
C PHE A 91 -5.60 -17.06 -16.53
N LEU A 92 -5.47 -18.33 -16.07
CA LEU A 92 -4.55 -19.34 -16.61
C LEU A 92 -3.08 -18.87 -16.64
N CYS A 93 -2.63 -18.23 -15.56
CA CYS A 93 -1.22 -17.84 -15.39
C CYS A 93 -0.56 -18.60 -14.23
N SER A 94 0.77 -18.49 -14.09
CA SER A 94 1.44 -19.10 -12.95
C SER A 94 1.10 -18.39 -11.64
N PHE A 95 1.11 -19.14 -10.53
CA PHE A 95 0.88 -18.55 -9.21
C PHE A 95 1.95 -17.50 -8.86
N GLY A 96 3.22 -17.75 -9.22
CA GLY A 96 4.30 -16.79 -9.03
C GLY A 96 4.08 -15.48 -9.82
N ASP A 97 3.57 -15.57 -11.05
CA ASP A 97 3.23 -14.38 -11.83
C ASP A 97 2.06 -13.61 -11.21
N ALA A 98 1.04 -14.32 -10.73
CA ALA A 98 -0.08 -13.69 -10.03
C ALA A 98 0.35 -13.00 -8.72
N LEU A 99 1.25 -13.59 -7.94
CA LEU A 99 1.82 -12.94 -6.74
C LEU A 99 2.59 -11.67 -7.09
N ARG A 100 3.29 -11.63 -8.23
CA ARG A 100 4.01 -10.42 -8.66
C ARG A 100 3.11 -9.22 -8.93
N LEU A 101 1.81 -9.40 -9.17
CA LEU A 101 0.88 -8.30 -9.29
C LEU A 101 0.75 -7.50 -7.99
N PHE A 102 0.95 -8.14 -6.85
CA PHE A 102 0.95 -7.53 -5.52
C PHE A 102 2.31 -6.97 -5.11
N THR A 103 3.19 -6.70 -6.05
CA THR A 103 4.51 -6.10 -5.80
C THR A 103 4.72 -4.87 -6.66
N VAL A 104 5.54 -3.95 -6.17
CA VAL A 104 5.83 -2.70 -6.90
C VAL A 104 6.79 -2.92 -8.07
N HIS A 105 7.60 -3.96 -7.99
CA HIS A 105 8.62 -4.28 -8.98
C HIS A 105 8.35 -5.62 -9.65
N LYS A 106 8.77 -5.73 -10.91
CA LYS A 106 8.79 -6.99 -11.65
C LYS A 106 9.75 -8.03 -11.01
N THR A 107 10.63 -7.60 -10.14
CA THR A 107 11.53 -8.43 -9.33
C THR A 107 11.34 -8.05 -7.87
N LEU A 108 11.20 -9.05 -6.99
CA LEU A 108 11.07 -8.88 -5.54
C LEU A 108 12.43 -8.49 -4.89
N LYS A 109 13.21 -7.61 -5.49
CA LYS A 109 14.39 -7.10 -4.79
C LYS A 109 13.93 -6.35 -3.56
N SER A 110 14.56 -6.62 -2.43
CA SER A 110 14.37 -5.86 -1.20
C SER A 110 14.46 -4.37 -1.52
N TYR A 111 13.37 -3.67 -1.33
CA TYR A 111 13.37 -2.22 -1.38
C TYR A 111 13.47 -1.74 0.07
N ASP A 112 14.66 -1.30 0.44
CA ASP A 112 14.80 -0.49 1.63
C ASP A 112 14.28 0.91 1.26
N ALA A 113 13.09 1.23 1.74
CA ALA A 113 12.57 2.58 1.57
C ALA A 113 13.61 3.57 2.09
N PRO A 114 13.95 4.62 1.34
CA PRO A 114 14.96 5.57 1.75
C PRO A 114 14.59 6.13 3.12
N LYS A 115 15.45 5.93 4.09
CA LYS A 115 15.33 6.51 5.41
C LYS A 115 16.02 7.86 5.44
N GLU A 116 15.51 8.76 6.23
CA GLU A 116 16.16 10.03 6.55
C GLU A 116 16.21 10.22 8.07
N GLU A 117 17.26 10.89 8.52
CA GLU A 117 17.44 11.18 9.92
C GLU A 117 16.65 12.42 10.32
N TRP A 118 15.81 12.27 11.33
CA TRP A 118 15.05 13.34 11.97
C TRP A 118 15.70 13.75 13.29
N LEU A 119 15.69 15.06 13.58
CA LEU A 119 15.88 15.56 14.92
C LEU A 119 14.51 15.68 15.58
N VAL A 120 14.31 14.97 16.69
CA VAL A 120 13.07 14.94 17.45
C VAL A 120 13.31 15.51 18.83
N VAL A 121 12.44 16.40 19.27
CA VAL A 121 12.51 17.04 20.59
C VAL A 121 11.61 16.30 21.56
N THR A 122 12.14 15.95 22.72
CA THR A 122 11.36 15.37 23.82
C THR A 122 10.90 16.48 24.79
N PRO A 123 9.86 16.21 25.62
CA PRO A 123 9.40 17.16 26.63
C PRO A 123 10.49 17.56 27.66
N GLU A 124 11.54 16.79 27.74
CA GLU A 124 12.68 17.03 28.66
C GLU A 124 13.62 18.15 28.18
N PHE A 125 13.59 18.48 26.88
CA PHE A 125 14.45 19.52 26.30
C PHE A 125 14.03 20.91 26.78
N LYS A 126 15.00 21.66 27.29
CA LYS A 126 14.81 23.07 27.70
C LYS A 126 15.77 23.97 26.94
N ILE A 127 15.24 24.98 26.27
CA ILE A 127 16.02 25.95 25.49
C ILE A 127 17.08 26.69 26.34
N ALA A 128 16.88 26.75 27.66
CA ALA A 128 17.82 27.36 28.60
C ALA A 128 19.16 26.60 28.69
N GLN A 129 19.23 25.34 28.27
CA GLN A 129 20.46 24.54 28.21
C GLN A 129 21.41 25.08 27.14
N LEU A 130 20.89 25.75 26.10
CA LEU A 130 21.71 26.35 25.07
C LEU A 130 22.23 27.76 25.49
N SER A 131 23.51 27.95 25.35
CA SER A 131 24.16 29.27 25.65
C SER A 131 23.49 30.39 24.83
N PRO A 132 23.19 31.54 25.44
CA PRO A 132 22.65 32.71 24.74
C PRO A 132 23.49 33.18 23.55
N LYS A 133 24.79 32.93 23.55
CA LYS A 133 25.74 33.30 22.49
C LYS A 133 25.58 32.46 21.24
N LYS A 134 24.95 31.27 21.33
CA LYS A 134 24.76 30.32 20.23
C LYS A 134 23.43 30.59 19.46
N ARG A 135 23.30 31.77 18.87
CA ARG A 135 22.08 32.26 18.24
C ARG A 135 21.43 31.28 17.27
N LYS A 136 22.19 30.74 16.29
CA LYS A 136 21.67 29.79 15.29
C LYS A 136 21.23 28.46 15.87
N GLN A 137 21.86 27.96 16.92
CA GLN A 137 21.44 26.73 17.60
C GLN A 137 20.13 26.94 18.36
N ARG A 138 19.96 28.08 19.01
CA ARG A 138 18.70 28.45 19.70
C ARG A 138 17.56 28.64 18.72
N GLU A 139 17.83 29.25 17.57
CA GLU A 139 16.84 29.42 16.48
C GLU A 139 16.37 28.07 15.96
N LEU A 140 17.31 27.14 15.68
CA LEU A 140 16.98 25.77 15.28
C LEU A 140 16.21 25.02 16.36
N ALA A 141 16.64 25.13 17.62
CA ALA A 141 15.96 24.46 18.74
C ALA A 141 14.54 24.97 18.96
N ASN A 142 14.30 26.28 18.87
CA ASN A 142 12.95 26.85 18.92
C ASN A 142 12.08 26.31 17.78
N TYR A 143 12.61 26.32 16.56
CA TYR A 143 11.87 25.74 15.41
C TYR A 143 11.52 24.26 15.66
N LEU A 144 12.46 23.45 16.19
CA LEU A 144 12.18 22.04 16.50
C LEU A 144 11.16 21.88 17.63
N ILE A 145 11.13 22.78 18.64
CA ILE A 145 10.11 22.77 19.70
C ILE A 145 8.71 23.03 19.08
N ASP A 146 8.62 24.02 18.20
CA ASP A 146 7.35 24.42 17.58
C ASP A 146 6.75 23.31 16.70
N VAL A 147 7.61 22.54 16.00
CA VAL A 147 7.16 21.48 15.07
C VAL A 147 7.29 20.06 15.62
N GLY A 148 7.81 19.88 16.85
CA GLY A 148 8.04 18.58 17.49
C GLY A 148 9.22 17.77 16.93
N GLY A 149 9.75 18.15 15.78
CA GLY A 149 10.88 17.49 15.09
C GLY A 149 10.89 17.77 13.59
N ALA A 150 12.07 17.60 12.96
CA ALA A 150 12.19 17.83 11.52
C ALA A 150 13.33 16.99 10.91
N PRO A 151 13.21 16.60 9.60
CA PRO A 151 14.27 15.87 8.92
C PRO A 151 15.49 16.76 8.65
N LYS A 152 16.67 16.19 8.75
CA LYS A 152 17.93 16.90 8.47
C LYS A 152 17.99 17.52 7.08
N SER A 153 17.34 16.92 6.10
CA SER A 153 17.21 17.43 4.74
C SER A 153 16.48 18.78 4.70
N LEU A 154 15.33 18.89 5.39
CA LEU A 154 14.55 20.13 5.50
C LEU A 154 15.31 21.21 6.26
N LEU A 155 16.00 20.83 7.34
CA LEU A 155 16.81 21.78 8.11
C LEU A 155 17.93 22.39 7.28
N ARG A 156 18.56 21.58 6.41
CA ARG A 156 19.55 22.07 5.44
C ARG A 156 18.92 23.01 4.40
N ALA A 157 17.76 22.66 3.86
CA ALA A 157 17.03 23.51 2.92
C ALA A 157 16.63 24.87 3.53
N LYS A 158 16.36 24.92 4.85
CA LYS A 158 16.14 26.14 5.61
C LYS A 158 17.42 26.94 5.94
N GLY A 159 18.59 26.48 5.49
CA GLY A 159 19.86 27.19 5.63
C GLY A 159 20.66 26.88 6.90
N TYR A 160 20.26 25.88 7.68
CA TYR A 160 21.07 25.45 8.83
C TYR A 160 22.28 24.61 8.37
N SER A 161 23.48 24.97 8.84
CA SER A 161 24.69 24.24 8.51
C SER A 161 24.71 22.85 9.18
N TYR A 162 25.46 21.92 8.59
CA TYR A 162 25.65 20.57 9.15
C TYR A 162 26.13 20.60 10.60
N MET A 163 27.06 21.51 10.92
CA MET A 163 27.61 21.67 12.27
C MET A 163 26.54 22.10 13.27
N VAL A 164 25.66 23.04 12.91
CA VAL A 164 24.58 23.50 13.78
C VAL A 164 23.58 22.35 14.03
N ILE A 165 23.21 21.62 12.98
CA ILE A 165 22.29 20.48 13.07
C ILE A 165 22.88 19.38 13.97
N LYS A 166 24.16 19.06 13.78
CA LYS A 166 24.86 18.06 14.60
C LYS A 166 24.91 18.46 16.07
N GLN A 167 25.34 19.71 16.36
CA GLN A 167 25.48 20.19 17.72
C GLN A 167 24.13 20.26 18.47
N VAL A 168 23.05 20.64 17.79
CA VAL A 168 21.71 20.62 18.39
C VAL A 168 21.21 19.18 18.59
N GLY A 169 21.53 18.26 17.67
CA GLY A 169 21.18 16.85 17.82
C GLY A 169 21.92 16.10 18.94
N GLU A 170 23.03 16.67 19.46
CA GLU A 170 23.79 16.14 20.60
C GLU A 170 23.32 16.69 21.96
N GLU A 171 22.35 17.65 21.98
CA GLU A 171 21.84 18.24 23.23
C GLU A 171 20.87 17.27 23.92
N HIS A 172 20.90 17.26 25.27
CA HIS A 172 20.01 16.43 26.07
C HIS A 172 18.53 16.77 25.81
N GLY A 173 17.71 15.76 25.54
CA GLY A 173 16.30 15.92 25.16
C GLY A 173 16.07 16.19 23.67
N ILE A 174 17.10 16.06 22.84
CA ILE A 174 16.99 15.95 21.39
C ILE A 174 17.65 14.64 20.97
N HIS A 175 16.98 13.85 20.17
CA HIS A 175 17.54 12.60 19.65
C HIS A 175 17.39 12.51 18.13
N ILE A 176 18.23 11.69 17.52
CA ILE A 176 18.18 11.40 16.10
C ILE A 176 17.41 10.12 15.93
N GLU A 177 16.34 10.20 15.16
CA GLU A 177 15.49 9.08 14.80
C GLU A 177 15.54 8.85 13.29
N GLU A 178 15.75 7.61 12.87
CA GLU A 178 15.62 7.25 11.47
C GLU A 178 14.11 7.05 11.14
N ARG A 179 13.58 7.92 10.31
CA ARG A 179 12.25 7.79 9.73
C ARG A 179 12.35 7.55 8.24
N PHE A 180 11.36 6.90 7.69
CA PHE A 180 11.29 6.76 6.25
C PHE A 180 11.10 8.13 5.60
N LYS A 181 11.82 8.36 4.51
CA LYS A 181 11.72 9.62 3.78
C LYS A 181 10.35 9.76 3.15
N ASP A 182 9.56 10.68 3.66
CA ASP A 182 8.25 11.00 3.11
C ASP A 182 8.46 11.79 1.80
N THR A 183 8.38 11.11 0.68
CA THR A 183 8.33 11.77 -0.61
C THR A 183 6.90 12.26 -0.81
N LYS A 184 6.64 13.52 -0.42
CA LYS A 184 5.37 14.18 -0.76
C LYS A 184 5.17 14.05 -2.26
N THR A 185 4.08 13.40 -2.65
CA THR A 185 3.67 13.36 -4.05
C THR A 185 3.29 14.78 -4.48
N SER A 186 3.57 15.14 -5.71
CA SER A 186 3.32 16.47 -6.30
C SER A 186 1.86 16.96 -6.21
N PHE A 187 0.95 16.14 -5.71
CA PHE A 187 -0.46 16.48 -5.47
C PHE A 187 -0.75 17.08 -4.10
N THR A 188 0.15 16.97 -3.12
CA THR A 188 -0.04 17.50 -1.75
C THR A 188 0.03 19.03 -1.67
N GLU A 189 0.55 19.72 -2.68
CA GLU A 189 0.62 21.18 -2.74
C GLU A 189 -0.73 21.85 -3.07
N LEU A 190 -1.79 21.09 -3.35
CA LEU A 190 -3.10 21.57 -3.79
C LEU A 190 -4.14 21.65 -2.64
N LEU A 191 -3.70 21.60 -1.38
CA LEU A 191 -4.59 21.58 -0.21
C LEU A 191 -5.26 22.95 0.03
N SER A 192 -6.46 23.10 -0.47
CA SER A 192 -7.47 23.98 0.11
C SER A 192 -8.62 23.06 0.56
N GLY A 193 -8.86 22.98 1.89
CA GLY A 193 -9.92 22.14 2.43
C GLY A 193 -11.28 22.53 1.85
N GLU A 194 -11.75 21.78 0.86
CA GLU A 194 -13.12 21.89 0.41
C GLU A 194 -14.00 21.13 1.39
N GLU A 195 -14.98 21.81 1.98
CA GLU A 195 -16.01 21.16 2.79
C GLU A 195 -16.74 20.11 1.94
N THR A 196 -17.01 18.94 2.53
CA THR A 196 -17.82 17.90 1.90
C THR A 196 -19.22 18.42 1.67
N ILE A 197 -19.59 18.64 0.41
CA ILE A 197 -20.95 19.07 0.03
C ILE A 197 -21.95 18.02 0.53
N PRO A 198 -23.03 18.42 1.22
CA PRO A 198 -24.05 17.47 1.67
C PRO A 198 -24.70 16.77 0.48
N LEU A 199 -25.05 15.49 0.67
CA LEU A 199 -25.76 14.71 -0.33
C LEU A 199 -27.18 15.27 -0.52
N THR A 200 -27.65 15.30 -1.75
CA THR A 200 -29.07 15.53 -2.05
C THR A 200 -29.91 14.36 -1.52
N GLU A 201 -31.25 14.54 -1.40
CA GLU A 201 -32.15 13.49 -0.95
C GLU A 201 -32.02 12.22 -1.82
N ALA A 202 -31.99 12.39 -3.15
CA ALA A 202 -31.81 11.28 -4.08
C ALA A 202 -30.45 10.56 -3.89
N GLN A 203 -29.37 11.30 -3.69
CA GLN A 203 -28.05 10.72 -3.40
C GLN A 203 -28.03 10.01 -2.05
N GLN A 204 -28.70 10.58 -1.03
CA GLN A 204 -28.82 9.96 0.29
C GLN A 204 -29.57 8.62 0.23
N MET A 205 -30.65 8.55 -0.52
CA MET A 205 -31.41 7.30 -0.73
C MET A 205 -30.52 6.20 -1.34
N VAL A 206 -29.68 6.55 -2.30
CA VAL A 206 -28.74 5.61 -2.94
C VAL A 206 -27.58 5.23 -2.02
N TYR A 207 -27.11 6.18 -1.20
CA TYR A 207 -26.00 5.97 -0.28
C TYR A 207 -26.37 5.08 0.92
N GLU A 208 -27.60 5.15 1.41
CA GLU A 208 -28.01 4.45 2.64
C GLU A 208 -27.83 2.92 2.60
N PRO A 209 -28.19 2.20 1.51
CA PRO A 209 -27.89 0.76 1.41
C PRO A 209 -26.39 0.46 1.43
N ILE A 210 -25.55 1.29 0.79
CA ILE A 210 -24.11 1.13 0.80
C ILE A 210 -23.57 1.28 2.22
N LYS A 211 -24.00 2.34 2.90
CA LYS A 211 -23.65 2.62 4.30
C LYS A 211 -24.05 1.47 5.21
N GLN A 212 -25.24 0.90 5.03
CA GLN A 212 -25.71 -0.23 5.82
C GLN A 212 -24.77 -1.44 5.67
N MET A 213 -24.34 -1.77 4.45
CA MET A 213 -23.40 -2.87 4.23
C MET A 213 -22.01 -2.59 4.83
N MET A 214 -21.55 -1.33 4.76
CA MET A 214 -20.32 -0.92 5.42
C MET A 214 -20.39 -1.06 6.95
N ASP A 215 -21.59 -0.77 7.53
CA ASP A 215 -21.81 -0.89 8.98
C ASP A 215 -21.86 -2.32 9.47
N LEU A 216 -22.50 -3.18 8.67
CA LEU A 216 -22.61 -4.62 8.92
C LEU A 216 -21.32 -5.38 8.57
N GLU A 217 -20.30 -4.70 8.00
CA GLU A 217 -19.08 -5.33 7.48
C GLU A 217 -19.43 -6.54 6.58
N SER A 218 -20.33 -6.31 5.64
CA SER A 218 -20.86 -7.34 4.77
C SER A 218 -20.61 -7.03 3.31
N TYR A 219 -20.22 -8.07 2.57
CA TYR A 219 -20.02 -7.96 1.14
C TYR A 219 -21.33 -7.76 0.41
N ASN A 220 -21.37 -6.78 -0.47
CA ASN A 220 -22.39 -6.62 -1.50
C ASN A 220 -21.79 -5.88 -2.70
N THR A 221 -22.38 -6.06 -3.87
CA THR A 221 -22.01 -5.32 -5.08
C THR A 221 -23.14 -4.36 -5.43
N PHE A 222 -22.78 -3.08 -5.59
CA PHE A 222 -23.71 -2.02 -5.96
C PHE A 222 -23.39 -1.48 -7.35
N LEU A 223 -24.35 -1.48 -8.25
CA LEU A 223 -24.25 -0.77 -9.53
C LEU A 223 -24.81 0.64 -9.34
N LEU A 224 -23.91 1.63 -9.27
CA LEU A 224 -24.29 3.03 -9.17
C LEU A 224 -24.46 3.62 -10.58
N HIS A 225 -25.67 3.53 -11.12
CA HIS A 225 -26.02 4.06 -12.43
C HIS A 225 -26.42 5.53 -12.32
N GLY A 226 -25.77 6.39 -13.06
CA GLY A 226 -26.08 7.82 -13.10
C GLY A 226 -25.33 8.54 -14.20
N VAL A 227 -25.96 9.49 -14.86
CA VAL A 227 -25.34 10.30 -15.92
C VAL A 227 -24.09 11.04 -15.42
N THR A 228 -23.25 11.47 -16.35
CA THR A 228 -22.10 12.31 -16.02
C THR A 228 -22.58 13.58 -15.33
N GLY A 229 -21.92 13.95 -14.22
CA GLY A 229 -22.33 15.11 -13.40
C GLY A 229 -23.47 14.83 -12.39
N SER A 230 -24.02 13.62 -12.31
CA SER A 230 -25.06 13.26 -11.31
C SER A 230 -24.56 13.25 -9.86
N GLY A 231 -23.27 13.45 -9.64
CA GLY A 231 -22.66 13.48 -8.32
C GLY A 231 -22.24 12.11 -7.76
N LYS A 232 -22.02 11.10 -8.62
CA LYS A 232 -21.47 9.80 -8.19
C LYS A 232 -20.25 9.95 -7.29
N THR A 233 -19.36 10.89 -7.64
CA THR A 233 -18.14 11.18 -6.84
C THR A 233 -18.43 11.63 -5.41
N GLN A 234 -19.57 12.34 -5.16
CA GLN A 234 -19.96 12.72 -3.80
C GLN A 234 -20.31 11.49 -2.95
N ILE A 235 -20.98 10.51 -3.56
CA ILE A 235 -21.28 9.23 -2.89
C ILE A 235 -19.98 8.50 -2.56
N TYR A 236 -18.99 8.48 -3.47
CA TYR A 236 -17.69 7.86 -3.22
C TYR A 236 -16.94 8.55 -2.07
N LEU A 237 -16.91 9.90 -2.06
CA LEU A 237 -16.28 10.68 -0.98
C LEU A 237 -16.94 10.38 0.37
N LYS A 238 -18.28 10.34 0.40
CA LYS A 238 -19.02 10.05 1.64
C LYS A 238 -18.77 8.61 2.13
N ALA A 239 -18.73 7.64 1.22
CA ALA A 239 -18.41 6.26 1.54
C ALA A 239 -16.94 6.11 2.00
N ALA A 240 -15.99 6.78 1.35
CA ALA A 240 -14.60 6.79 1.76
C ALA A 240 -14.41 7.41 3.15
N ALA A 241 -15.06 8.55 3.44
CA ALA A 241 -15.03 9.16 4.78
C ALA A 241 -15.52 8.21 5.86
N ARG A 242 -16.62 7.47 5.59
CA ARG A 242 -17.12 6.46 6.51
C ARG A 242 -16.15 5.29 6.68
N CYS A 243 -15.51 4.87 5.61
CA CYS A 243 -14.51 3.80 5.62
C CYS A 243 -13.34 4.16 6.54
N ILE A 244 -12.76 5.35 6.37
CA ILE A 244 -11.67 5.87 7.22
C ILE A 244 -12.14 6.01 8.68
N GLY A 245 -13.34 6.54 8.90
CA GLY A 245 -13.90 6.68 10.24
C GLY A 245 -14.04 5.35 11.00
N LYS A 246 -13.98 4.23 10.30
CA LYS A 246 -13.93 2.86 10.85
C LYS A 246 -12.51 2.30 10.92
N GLY A 247 -11.47 3.07 10.59
CA GLY A 247 -10.08 2.64 10.54
C GLY A 247 -9.77 1.67 9.39
N LYS A 248 -10.60 1.67 8.33
CA LYS A 248 -10.46 0.77 7.17
C LYS A 248 -9.99 1.54 5.93
N THR A 249 -9.48 0.79 4.96
CA THR A 249 -8.92 1.32 3.72
C THR A 249 -9.94 1.29 2.58
N ALA A 250 -10.04 2.40 1.84
CA ALA A 250 -10.84 2.51 0.63
C ALA A 250 -9.95 2.43 -0.62
N ILE A 251 -10.31 1.60 -1.60
CA ILE A 251 -9.65 1.51 -2.91
C ILE A 251 -10.60 2.13 -3.95
N ILE A 252 -10.14 3.15 -4.65
CA ILE A 252 -10.88 3.86 -5.69
C ILE A 252 -10.16 3.65 -7.02
N LEU A 253 -10.75 2.84 -7.88
CA LEU A 253 -10.24 2.58 -9.21
C LEU A 253 -10.89 3.53 -10.20
N VAL A 254 -10.08 4.16 -11.02
CA VAL A 254 -10.51 5.08 -12.08
C VAL A 254 -9.80 4.74 -13.39
N PRO A 255 -10.43 4.94 -14.56
CA PRO A 255 -9.74 4.79 -15.83
C PRO A 255 -8.50 5.68 -15.90
N GLU A 256 -7.42 5.19 -16.52
CA GLU A 256 -6.13 5.89 -16.56
C GLU A 256 -6.25 7.30 -17.18
N ILE A 257 -7.17 7.48 -18.11
CA ILE A 257 -7.44 8.77 -18.78
C ILE A 257 -8.08 9.78 -17.82
N ILE A 258 -8.90 9.30 -16.88
CA ILE A 258 -9.65 10.13 -15.91
C ILE A 258 -8.79 10.40 -14.65
N LEU A 259 -7.75 9.61 -14.41
CA LEU A 259 -6.86 9.73 -13.24
C LEU A 259 -6.15 11.10 -13.17
N THR A 260 -6.30 11.92 -14.18
CA THR A 260 -5.43 13.07 -14.37
C THR A 260 -5.76 14.27 -13.48
N ASP A 261 -7.02 14.60 -13.13
CA ASP A 261 -7.21 15.85 -12.38
C ASP A 261 -8.42 15.94 -11.44
N GLN A 262 -9.64 15.69 -11.88
CA GLN A 262 -10.80 16.15 -11.10
C GLN A 262 -11.12 15.27 -9.88
N ILE A 263 -11.14 13.95 -10.05
CA ILE A 263 -11.47 13.02 -8.95
C ILE A 263 -10.34 12.97 -7.91
N VAL A 264 -9.08 12.92 -8.38
CA VAL A 264 -7.91 12.91 -7.50
C VAL A 264 -7.86 14.18 -6.66
N ARG A 265 -8.03 15.36 -7.30
CA ARG A 265 -8.05 16.65 -6.58
C ARG A 265 -9.12 16.70 -5.50
N ARG A 266 -10.33 16.23 -5.78
CA ARG A 266 -11.42 16.18 -4.81
C ARG A 266 -11.10 15.30 -3.59
N PHE A 267 -10.52 14.13 -3.83
CA PHE A 267 -10.12 13.26 -2.73
C PHE A 267 -8.96 13.85 -1.94
N VAL A 268 -7.94 14.39 -2.60
CA VAL A 268 -6.79 15.02 -1.93
C VAL A 268 -7.21 16.27 -1.17
N SER A 269 -8.09 17.13 -1.73
CA SER A 269 -8.59 18.32 -1.01
C SER A 269 -9.45 17.95 0.21
N THR A 270 -10.17 16.82 0.15
CA THR A 270 -11.04 16.37 1.25
C THR A 270 -10.26 15.63 2.35
N PHE A 271 -9.29 14.78 1.98
CA PHE A 271 -8.67 13.83 2.90
C PHE A 271 -7.16 14.04 3.11
N GLY A 272 -6.54 14.94 2.36
CA GLY A 272 -5.14 15.31 2.56
C GLY A 272 -4.19 14.12 2.47
N ASP A 273 -3.37 13.95 3.50
CA ASP A 273 -2.33 12.93 3.60
C ASP A 273 -2.86 11.49 3.70
N GLU A 274 -4.17 11.31 3.96
CA GLU A 274 -4.80 9.98 3.92
C GLU A 274 -4.83 9.36 2.52
N VAL A 275 -4.58 10.17 1.46
CA VAL A 275 -4.67 9.74 0.07
C VAL A 275 -3.30 9.37 -0.49
N VAL A 276 -3.20 8.20 -1.11
CA VAL A 276 -2.11 7.82 -2.00
C VAL A 276 -2.65 7.60 -3.41
N VAL A 277 -1.88 8.05 -4.40
CA VAL A 277 -2.27 7.96 -5.81
C VAL A 277 -1.29 7.08 -6.58
N PHE A 278 -1.83 6.11 -7.33
CA PHE A 278 -1.06 5.23 -8.20
C PHE A 278 -1.36 5.53 -9.67
N HIS A 279 -0.37 6.04 -10.39
CA HIS A 279 -0.45 6.31 -11.83
C HIS A 279 0.83 5.90 -12.56
N SER A 280 0.76 5.81 -13.89
CA SER A 280 1.87 5.34 -14.74
C SER A 280 3.12 6.23 -14.68
N LYS A 281 2.96 7.53 -14.37
CA LYS A 281 4.04 8.52 -14.30
C LYS A 281 4.81 8.52 -12.98
N LEU A 282 4.39 7.76 -11.96
CA LEU A 282 5.13 7.67 -10.71
C LEU A 282 6.50 7.04 -10.95
N THR A 283 7.52 7.64 -10.38
CA THR A 283 8.85 7.02 -10.26
C THR A 283 8.78 5.76 -9.42
N ILE A 284 9.77 4.90 -9.56
CA ILE A 284 9.87 3.68 -8.75
C ILE A 284 9.90 4.02 -7.24
N SER A 285 10.61 5.08 -6.87
CA SER A 285 10.72 5.53 -5.48
C SER A 285 9.37 6.00 -4.91
N GLU A 286 8.63 6.84 -5.64
CA GLU A 286 7.30 7.31 -5.23
C GLU A 286 6.31 6.16 -5.09
N ARG A 287 6.33 5.22 -6.04
CA ARG A 287 5.47 4.04 -5.99
C ARG A 287 5.75 3.16 -4.77
N ASN A 288 7.03 2.96 -4.45
CA ASN A 288 7.43 2.21 -3.25
C ASN A 288 7.03 2.92 -1.97
N ASN A 289 7.22 4.25 -1.91
CA ASN A 289 6.83 5.04 -0.76
C ASN A 289 5.32 4.95 -0.52
N ASN A 290 4.51 5.10 -1.57
CA ASN A 290 3.06 4.92 -1.48
C ASN A 290 2.68 3.52 -0.99
N TRP A 291 3.40 2.49 -1.47
CA TRP A 291 3.19 1.10 -1.06
C TRP A 291 3.46 0.89 0.43
N GLU A 292 4.58 1.44 0.92
CA GLU A 292 4.94 1.38 2.34
C GLU A 292 3.98 2.18 3.24
N ARG A 293 3.51 3.35 2.79
CA ARG A 293 2.50 4.13 3.52
C ARG A 293 1.23 3.33 3.75
N ILE A 294 0.77 2.59 2.73
CA ILE A 294 -0.41 1.70 2.86
C ILE A 294 -0.12 0.56 3.84
N ARG A 295 1.02 -0.12 3.71
CA ARG A 295 1.39 -1.24 4.59
C ARG A 295 1.48 -0.83 6.06
N ARG A 296 1.91 0.39 6.34
CA ARG A 296 2.01 0.95 7.71
C ARG A 296 0.73 1.54 8.21
N LYS A 297 -0.30 1.60 7.37
CA LYS A 297 -1.57 2.27 7.67
C LYS A 297 -1.41 3.78 7.90
N ASP A 298 -0.38 4.40 7.27
CA ASP A 298 -0.17 5.86 7.25
C ASP A 298 -1.10 6.54 6.23
N SER A 299 -1.81 5.78 5.41
CA SER A 299 -2.77 6.25 4.41
C SER A 299 -3.85 5.19 4.20
N HIS A 300 -5.09 5.65 4.15
CA HIS A 300 -6.28 4.79 4.09
C HIS A 300 -7.11 4.96 2.82
N ILE A 301 -6.73 5.86 1.91
CA ILE A 301 -7.38 6.01 0.60
C ILE A 301 -6.38 5.76 -0.51
N ILE A 302 -6.69 4.81 -1.36
CA ILE A 302 -5.88 4.41 -2.50
C ILE A 302 -6.64 4.77 -3.76
N ILE A 303 -6.10 5.68 -4.56
CA ILE A 303 -6.68 6.05 -5.86
C ILE A 303 -5.72 5.60 -6.95
N GLY A 304 -6.23 4.99 -7.99
CA GLY A 304 -5.37 4.63 -9.10
C GLY A 304 -6.09 3.94 -10.25
N ALA A 305 -5.32 3.66 -11.30
CA ALA A 305 -5.79 2.85 -12.41
C ALA A 305 -5.91 1.38 -11.99
N ARG A 306 -6.23 0.50 -12.92
CA ARG A 306 -6.46 -0.94 -12.71
C ARG A 306 -5.47 -1.63 -11.76
N SER A 307 -4.18 -1.25 -11.79
CA SER A 307 -3.16 -1.89 -10.95
C SER A 307 -3.27 -1.54 -9.45
N ALA A 308 -3.97 -0.45 -9.10
CA ALA A 308 -4.20 -0.09 -7.71
C ALA A 308 -5.05 -1.12 -6.94
N VAL A 309 -5.79 -1.99 -7.66
CA VAL A 309 -6.50 -3.11 -7.05
C VAL A 309 -5.59 -4.09 -6.31
N PHE A 310 -4.29 -4.09 -6.59
CA PHE A 310 -3.29 -4.96 -5.95
C PHE A 310 -2.57 -4.29 -4.77
N ALA A 311 -2.96 -3.09 -4.39
CA ALA A 311 -2.35 -2.40 -3.27
C ALA A 311 -2.40 -3.23 -1.97
N PRO A 312 -1.37 -3.15 -1.11
CA PRO A 312 -1.17 -4.04 0.04
C PRO A 312 -2.00 -3.63 1.26
N ALA A 313 -3.26 -3.27 1.03
CA ALA A 313 -4.18 -2.95 2.11
C ALA A 313 -4.65 -4.22 2.82
N GLU A 314 -4.51 -4.26 4.15
CA GLU A 314 -4.89 -5.39 4.99
C GLU A 314 -6.37 -5.33 5.43
N ASP A 315 -6.89 -4.12 5.62
CA ASP A 315 -8.25 -3.90 6.16
C ASP A 315 -9.09 -3.09 5.16
N ILE A 316 -9.47 -3.71 4.03
CA ILE A 316 -10.28 -3.05 3.02
C ILE A 316 -11.73 -2.97 3.51
N GLY A 317 -12.29 -1.75 3.55
CA GLY A 317 -13.68 -1.50 3.93
C GLY A 317 -14.56 -1.02 2.78
N LEU A 318 -13.95 -0.67 1.63
CA LEU A 318 -14.65 -0.19 0.45
C LEU A 318 -13.80 -0.38 -0.79
N ILE A 319 -14.42 -0.82 -1.89
CA ILE A 319 -13.81 -0.77 -3.22
C ILE A 319 -14.77 -0.07 -4.17
N VAL A 320 -14.27 0.92 -4.92
CA VAL A 320 -15.02 1.65 -5.94
C VAL A 320 -14.34 1.47 -7.29
N LEU A 321 -15.13 1.18 -8.32
CA LEU A 321 -14.70 1.25 -9.72
C LEU A 321 -15.55 2.31 -10.40
N ASP A 322 -14.95 3.45 -10.72
CA ASP A 322 -15.62 4.47 -11.51
C ASP A 322 -15.52 4.16 -13.00
N GLU A 323 -16.57 4.49 -13.76
CA GLU A 323 -16.72 4.12 -15.18
C GLU A 323 -16.39 2.63 -15.44
N GLU A 324 -17.06 1.73 -14.71
CA GLU A 324 -16.80 0.29 -14.66
C GLU A 324 -16.83 -0.42 -16.04
N HIS A 325 -17.49 0.21 -17.01
CA HIS A 325 -17.57 -0.28 -18.39
C HIS A 325 -16.29 -0.05 -19.20
N ASP A 326 -15.35 0.78 -18.68
CA ASP A 326 -14.13 1.14 -19.40
C ASP A 326 -13.24 -0.08 -19.63
N THR A 327 -12.78 -0.24 -20.87
CA THR A 327 -11.93 -1.37 -21.28
C THR A 327 -10.54 -1.34 -20.64
N SER A 328 -10.10 -0.18 -20.15
CA SER A 328 -8.79 -0.02 -19.50
C SER A 328 -8.65 -0.87 -18.22
N TYR A 329 -9.76 -1.34 -17.64
CA TYR A 329 -9.74 -2.29 -16.51
C TYR A 329 -9.29 -3.71 -16.91
N LYS A 330 -9.23 -4.01 -18.20
CA LYS A 330 -8.67 -5.26 -18.72
C LYS A 330 -7.20 -5.06 -19.04
N GLN A 331 -6.35 -5.95 -18.54
CA GLN A 331 -4.94 -6.03 -18.91
C GLN A 331 -4.83 -6.89 -20.17
N GLU A 332 -4.20 -6.37 -21.23
CA GLU A 332 -4.03 -7.10 -22.49
C GLU A 332 -2.67 -7.79 -22.61
N ASP A 333 -1.66 -7.27 -21.91
CA ASP A 333 -0.31 -7.80 -21.94
C ASP A 333 0.00 -8.70 -20.74
N MET A 334 0.88 -9.67 -20.92
CA MET A 334 1.38 -10.61 -19.89
C MET A 334 0.25 -11.40 -19.22
N ILE A 335 -0.15 -11.02 -17.99
CA ILE A 335 -1.28 -11.63 -17.28
C ILE A 335 -2.53 -10.85 -17.65
N ARG A 336 -3.41 -11.47 -18.40
CA ARG A 336 -4.65 -10.86 -18.91
C ARG A 336 -5.75 -10.82 -17.86
N TYR A 337 -5.52 -10.12 -16.76
CA TYR A 337 -6.52 -9.99 -15.70
C TYR A 337 -7.53 -8.86 -15.98
N ASN A 338 -8.68 -8.92 -15.31
CA ASN A 338 -9.65 -7.85 -15.24
C ASN A 338 -9.73 -7.33 -13.80
N ALA A 339 -9.45 -6.04 -13.61
CA ALA A 339 -9.45 -5.41 -12.28
C ALA A 339 -10.83 -5.49 -11.60
N LYS A 340 -11.95 -5.48 -12.36
CA LYS A 340 -13.30 -5.67 -11.82
C LYS A 340 -13.42 -7.02 -11.10
N ASN A 341 -12.97 -8.11 -11.73
CA ASN A 341 -13.03 -9.43 -11.10
C ASN A 341 -12.19 -9.49 -9.82
N VAL A 342 -10.98 -8.90 -9.87
CA VAL A 342 -10.10 -8.86 -8.69
C VAL A 342 -10.72 -8.03 -7.57
N ALA A 343 -11.33 -6.87 -7.88
CA ALA A 343 -12.03 -6.02 -6.93
C ALA A 343 -13.18 -6.77 -6.23
N LEU A 344 -13.99 -7.51 -7.00
CA LEU A 344 -15.07 -8.34 -6.45
C LEU A 344 -14.52 -9.43 -5.52
N TRP A 345 -13.43 -10.11 -5.91
CA TRP A 345 -12.82 -11.15 -5.06
C TRP A 345 -12.22 -10.59 -3.78
N ARG A 346 -11.57 -9.44 -3.85
CA ARG A 346 -11.05 -8.75 -2.66
C ARG A 346 -12.17 -8.23 -1.77
N GLY A 347 -13.24 -7.66 -2.36
CA GLY A 347 -14.43 -7.25 -1.61
C GLY A 347 -15.06 -8.40 -0.84
N MET A 348 -15.20 -9.58 -1.48
CA MET A 348 -15.67 -10.80 -0.81
C MET A 348 -14.74 -11.23 0.33
N ALA A 349 -13.42 -11.20 0.11
CA ALA A 349 -12.45 -11.64 1.09
C ALA A 349 -12.41 -10.74 2.34
N HIS A 350 -12.66 -9.45 2.15
CA HIS A 350 -12.69 -8.45 3.23
C HIS A 350 -14.09 -8.16 3.79
N ASN A 351 -15.13 -8.86 3.31
CA ASN A 351 -16.52 -8.61 3.68
C ASN A 351 -16.91 -7.14 3.56
N CYS A 352 -16.57 -6.50 2.44
CA CYS A 352 -16.82 -5.08 2.22
C CYS A 352 -17.59 -4.83 0.92
N PRO A 353 -18.37 -3.73 0.82
CA PRO A 353 -19.09 -3.38 -0.39
C PRO A 353 -18.14 -3.00 -1.53
N VAL A 354 -18.58 -3.38 -2.74
CA VAL A 354 -17.96 -2.98 -4.01
C VAL A 354 -18.95 -2.13 -4.80
N ILE A 355 -18.56 -0.90 -5.15
CA ILE A 355 -19.39 0.03 -5.93
C ILE A 355 -18.85 0.04 -7.37
N LEU A 356 -19.72 -0.29 -8.31
CA LEU A 356 -19.47 -0.18 -9.74
C LEU A 356 -20.23 1.05 -10.25
N GLY A 357 -19.50 2.15 -10.53
CA GLY A 357 -20.10 3.39 -11.00
C GLY A 357 -20.06 3.49 -12.52
N SER A 358 -21.17 3.89 -13.15
CA SER A 358 -21.20 4.09 -14.60
C SER A 358 -22.35 5.00 -15.04
N ALA A 359 -22.10 5.74 -16.13
CA ALA A 359 -23.19 6.39 -16.87
C ALA A 359 -23.82 5.43 -17.89
N THR A 360 -23.05 4.47 -18.38
CA THR A 360 -23.43 3.48 -19.41
C THR A 360 -22.97 2.09 -18.97
N PRO A 361 -23.69 1.46 -18.01
CA PRO A 361 -23.26 0.18 -17.46
C PRO A 361 -23.05 -0.90 -18.53
N ALA A 362 -22.03 -1.72 -18.34
CA ALA A 362 -21.82 -2.88 -19.20
C ALA A 362 -22.92 -3.92 -18.98
N ILE A 363 -23.34 -4.62 -20.05
CA ILE A 363 -24.37 -5.68 -19.98
C ILE A 363 -23.97 -6.80 -19.00
N THR A 364 -22.67 -6.94 -18.76
CA THR A 364 -22.08 -7.96 -17.86
C THR A 364 -21.93 -7.51 -16.40
N SER A 365 -22.45 -6.32 -16.07
CA SER A 365 -22.36 -5.73 -14.71
C SER A 365 -23.60 -5.89 -13.85
#